data_7f893fdda8273715346ff44cf4b593da
#
_entry.id   7f893fdda8273715346ff44cf4b593da
#
_cell.length_a   1.000
_cell.length_b   1.000
_cell.length_c   1.000
_cell.angle_alpha   90.00
_cell.angle_beta   90.00
_cell.angle_gamma   90.00
#
_symmetry.space_group_name_H-M   'P 1'
#
loop_
_entity.id
_entity.type
_entity.pdbx_description
1 polymer ?
#
loop_
_entity_poly.entity_id
_entity_poly.type
_entity_poly.pdbx_seq_one_letter_code
_entity_poly.pdbx_strand_id
1 'polypeptide(L)'
;MRTGEKMEDKSYIERLMEFGLTRQEAGIYGCLISEGKTTGYEVAKQLGISRSNAYNSLASMTEKGAAYLVEEGTTKKYVSVPLDEFCRNRIRRLEESQRWLKKHMPSEKDHVEGYITIEGSSNILDKIRNLLAKAEERVYISCTRNYLLLFVDELESLIRAKKKVVIVTDQPVNFRNARVYMGNN
;
A
#
# COMPACT_ATOMS: atom_id res chain seq x y z
N MET A 1 6.64 1.94 30.69
CA MET A 1 6.59 2.72 29.45
C MET A 1 7.34 2.01 28.31
N ARG A 2 6.97 0.76 27.96
CA ARG A 2 7.63 -0.01 26.85
C ARG A 2 6.66 -0.78 25.96
N THR A 3 5.36 -0.59 26.12
CA THR A 3 4.34 -1.33 25.36
C THR A 3 3.83 -0.60 24.12
N GLY A 4 3.94 0.72 24.08
CA GLY A 4 3.55 1.54 22.91
C GLY A 4 4.54 1.44 21.75
N GLU A 5 5.85 1.49 22.02
CA GLU A 5 6.90 1.41 20.99
C GLU A 5 6.87 0.12 20.17
N LYS A 6 6.52 -1.02 20.80
CA LYS A 6 6.46 -2.31 20.09
C LYS A 6 5.25 -2.48 19.16
N MET A 7 4.18 -1.73 19.34
CA MET A 7 3.01 -1.80 18.44
C MET A 7 3.19 -0.87 17.24
N GLU A 8 3.82 0.29 17.40
CA GLU A 8 4.17 1.20 16.29
C GLU A 8 5.25 0.59 15.40
N ASP A 9 6.21 -0.12 15.98
CA ASP A 9 7.29 -0.81 15.27
C ASP A 9 6.78 -1.87 14.26
N LYS A 10 5.70 -2.58 14.57
CA LYS A 10 5.09 -3.54 13.64
C LYS A 10 4.37 -2.86 12.46
N SER A 11 3.83 -1.69 12.66
CA SER A 11 3.01 -0.98 11.68
C SER A 11 3.85 -0.50 10.48
N TYR A 12 5.00 0.16 10.68
CA TYR A 12 5.80 0.65 9.57
C TYR A 12 6.51 -0.48 8.80
N ILE A 13 6.89 -1.57 9.47
CA ILE A 13 7.48 -2.75 8.82
C ILE A 13 6.50 -3.35 7.81
N GLU A 14 5.24 -3.53 8.19
CA GLU A 14 4.21 -4.06 7.30
C GLU A 14 3.97 -3.14 6.10
N ARG A 15 3.97 -1.82 6.32
CA ARG A 15 3.86 -0.85 5.22
C ARG A 15 5.05 -0.88 4.28
N LEU A 16 6.28 -0.97 4.80
CA LEU A 16 7.47 -1.10 3.96
C LEU A 16 7.48 -2.41 3.15
N MET A 17 6.90 -3.47 3.68
CA MET A 17 6.74 -4.73 2.95
C MET A 17 5.80 -4.57 1.74
N GLU A 18 4.77 -3.73 1.80
CA GLU A 18 3.93 -3.39 0.65
C GLU A 18 4.74 -2.72 -0.48
N PHE A 19 5.83 -2.00 -0.13
CA PHE A 19 6.78 -1.44 -1.09
C PHE A 19 7.84 -2.44 -1.58
N GLY A 20 7.73 -3.72 -1.22
CA GLY A 20 8.56 -4.81 -1.74
C GLY A 20 9.81 -5.12 -0.91
N LEU A 21 9.93 -4.59 0.29
CA LEU A 21 10.95 -5.01 1.24
C LEU A 21 10.49 -6.30 1.96
N THR A 22 11.44 -7.17 2.27
CA THR A 22 11.19 -8.26 3.21
C THR A 22 11.08 -7.69 4.63
N ARG A 23 10.53 -8.44 5.57
CA ARG A 23 10.46 -8.04 6.98
C ARG A 23 11.83 -7.69 7.57
N GLN A 24 12.86 -8.46 7.21
CA GLN A 24 14.23 -8.20 7.65
C GLN A 24 14.79 -6.90 7.03
N GLU A 25 14.59 -6.69 5.73
CA GLU A 25 14.99 -5.45 5.05
C GLU A 25 14.28 -4.22 5.60
N ALA A 26 12.98 -4.33 5.92
CA ALA A 26 12.22 -3.26 6.55
C ALA A 26 12.77 -2.90 7.94
N GLY A 27 13.17 -3.90 8.74
CA GLY A 27 13.87 -3.67 10.01
C GLY A 27 15.22 -3.00 9.83
N ILE A 28 16.00 -3.43 8.83
CA ILE A 28 17.30 -2.81 8.49
C ILE A 28 17.08 -1.37 8.00
N TYR A 29 16.05 -1.12 7.20
CA TYR A 29 15.72 0.23 6.73
C TYR A 29 15.44 1.18 7.89
N GLY A 30 14.66 0.74 8.90
CA GLY A 30 14.45 1.50 10.14
C GLY A 30 15.75 1.77 10.90
N CYS A 31 16.64 0.77 10.99
CA CYS A 31 17.95 0.91 11.60
C CYS A 31 18.80 1.97 10.86
N LEU A 32 18.85 1.94 9.52
CA LEU A 32 19.60 2.91 8.71
C LEU A 32 19.04 4.33 8.84
N ILE A 33 17.71 4.49 9.01
CA ILE A 33 17.11 5.81 9.26
C ILE A 33 17.56 6.36 10.63
N SER A 34 17.55 5.52 11.67
CA SER A 34 17.87 5.93 13.04
C SER A 34 19.34 6.23 13.24
N GLU A 35 20.21 5.37 12.69
CA GLU A 35 21.65 5.44 12.90
C GLU A 35 22.40 6.27 11.84
N GLY A 36 21.76 6.48 10.69
CA GLY A 36 22.39 7.11 9.54
C GLY A 36 23.39 6.17 8.85
N LYS A 37 24.56 6.69 8.50
CA LYS A 37 25.59 5.95 7.79
C LYS A 37 26.24 4.90 8.71
N THR A 38 26.07 3.61 8.37
CA THR A 38 26.54 2.49 9.20
C THR A 38 27.05 1.32 8.35
N THR A 39 27.80 0.42 8.96
CA THR A 39 28.33 -0.79 8.31
C THR A 39 27.38 -1.96 8.47
N GLY A 40 27.47 -2.97 7.60
CA GLY A 40 26.71 -4.21 7.74
C GLY A 40 27.01 -4.96 9.05
N TYR A 41 28.18 -4.79 9.62
CA TYR A 41 28.54 -5.34 10.93
C TYR A 41 27.74 -4.69 12.07
N GLU A 42 27.65 -3.36 12.06
CA GLU A 42 26.90 -2.59 13.07
C GLU A 42 25.41 -2.92 12.99
N VAL A 43 24.84 -2.97 11.76
CA VAL A 43 23.47 -3.42 11.51
C VAL A 43 23.23 -4.81 12.09
N ALA A 44 24.13 -5.78 11.81
CA ALA A 44 24.02 -7.13 12.32
C ALA A 44 23.98 -7.17 13.84
N LYS A 45 24.87 -6.40 14.49
CA LYS A 45 24.95 -6.31 15.96
C LYS A 45 23.70 -5.71 16.57
N GLN A 46 23.19 -4.62 15.99
CA GLN A 46 22.05 -3.88 16.52
C GLN A 46 20.74 -4.68 16.41
N LEU A 47 20.55 -5.37 15.29
CA LEU A 47 19.33 -6.16 15.03
C LEU A 47 19.42 -7.60 15.53
N GLY A 48 20.58 -8.03 16.05
CA GLY A 48 20.77 -9.40 16.51
C GLY A 48 20.71 -10.46 15.41
N ILE A 49 21.09 -10.11 14.18
CA ILE A 49 21.11 -11.01 13.03
C ILE A 49 22.53 -11.41 12.65
N SER A 50 22.68 -12.48 11.87
CA SER A 50 24.01 -12.87 11.37
C SER A 50 24.58 -11.83 10.42
N ARG A 51 25.93 -11.69 10.40
CA ARG A 51 26.61 -10.78 9.47
C ARG A 51 26.25 -11.09 8.01
N SER A 52 26.22 -12.37 7.64
CA SER A 52 25.86 -12.80 6.29
C SER A 52 24.45 -12.30 5.90
N ASN A 53 23.48 -12.48 6.79
CA ASN A 53 22.11 -12.01 6.55
C ASN A 53 22.05 -10.48 6.42
N ALA A 54 22.78 -9.73 7.26
CA ALA A 54 22.84 -8.27 7.16
C ALA A 54 23.39 -7.81 5.81
N TYR A 55 24.54 -8.35 5.40
CA TYR A 55 25.13 -7.97 4.10
C TYR A 55 24.29 -8.39 2.90
N ASN A 56 23.69 -9.58 2.92
CA ASN A 56 22.78 -10.03 1.87
C ASN A 56 21.54 -9.13 1.75
N SER A 57 20.95 -8.77 2.89
CA SER A 57 19.80 -7.85 2.90
C SER A 57 20.18 -6.44 2.44
N LEU A 58 21.34 -5.91 2.86
CA LEU A 58 21.83 -4.60 2.43
C LEU A 58 22.12 -4.58 0.92
N ALA A 59 22.70 -5.65 0.36
CA ALA A 59 22.89 -5.78 -1.08
C ALA A 59 21.55 -5.76 -1.82
N SER A 60 20.59 -6.57 -1.39
CA SER A 60 19.24 -6.61 -1.95
C SER A 60 18.53 -5.25 -1.82
N MET A 61 18.66 -4.56 -0.69
CA MET A 61 18.10 -3.21 -0.50
C MET A 61 18.71 -2.20 -1.45
N THR A 62 20.01 -2.32 -1.75
CA THR A 62 20.68 -1.46 -2.73
C THR A 62 20.13 -1.69 -4.15
N GLU A 63 19.93 -2.95 -4.54
CA GLU A 63 19.31 -3.31 -5.82
C GLU A 63 17.85 -2.81 -5.92
N LYS A 64 17.10 -2.89 -4.81
CA LYS A 64 15.72 -2.39 -4.72
C LYS A 64 15.64 -0.86 -4.69
N GLY A 65 16.76 -0.17 -4.48
CA GLY A 65 16.82 1.29 -4.34
C GLY A 65 16.32 1.79 -2.99
N ALA A 66 16.45 0.97 -1.94
CA ALA A 66 16.10 1.32 -0.56
C ALA A 66 17.32 1.78 0.27
N ALA A 67 18.52 1.44 -0.16
CA ALA A 67 19.77 1.86 0.46
C ALA A 67 20.80 2.30 -0.58
N TYR A 68 21.68 3.20 -0.19
CA TYR A 68 22.90 3.54 -0.94
C TYR A 68 24.11 2.91 -0.28
N LEU A 69 25.02 2.40 -1.11
CA LEU A 69 26.35 1.99 -0.70
C LEU A 69 27.28 3.21 -0.78
N VAL A 70 27.98 3.48 0.30
CA VAL A 70 28.99 4.55 0.40
C VAL A 70 30.34 3.90 0.70
N GLU A 71 31.32 4.08 -0.18
CA GLU A 71 32.68 3.58 0.02
C GLU A 71 33.57 4.67 0.65
N GLU A 72 34.09 4.40 1.84
CA GLU A 72 35.03 5.25 2.55
C GLU A 72 36.34 4.50 2.73
N GLY A 73 37.30 4.74 1.81
CA GLY A 73 38.53 3.97 1.74
C GLY A 73 38.24 2.48 1.48
N THR A 74 38.62 1.62 2.42
CA THR A 74 38.38 0.16 2.34
C THR A 74 37.05 -0.26 3.01
N THR A 75 36.32 0.65 3.63
CA THR A 75 35.11 0.35 4.41
C THR A 75 33.86 0.64 3.59
N LYS A 76 33.00 -0.36 3.50
CA LYS A 76 31.67 -0.23 2.90
C LYS A 76 30.65 0.14 3.97
N LYS A 77 30.00 1.29 3.80
CA LYS A 77 28.91 1.77 4.65
C LYS A 77 27.64 1.88 3.83
N TYR A 78 26.52 1.84 4.53
CA TYR A 78 25.19 1.94 3.93
C TYR A 78 24.41 3.07 4.59
N VAL A 79 23.57 3.72 3.80
CA VAL A 79 22.65 4.76 4.25
C VAL A 79 21.30 4.51 3.60
N SER A 80 20.21 4.78 4.32
CA SER A 80 18.87 4.66 3.75
C SER A 80 18.67 5.70 2.63
N VAL A 81 18.00 5.28 1.54
CA VAL A 81 17.40 6.24 0.63
C VAL A 81 16.31 6.99 1.41
N PRO A 82 16.13 8.31 1.28
CA PRO A 82 15.05 9.03 1.93
C PRO A 82 13.69 8.37 1.65
N LEU A 83 12.86 8.19 2.68
CA LEU A 83 11.60 7.41 2.59
C LEU A 83 10.71 7.87 1.44
N ASP A 84 10.54 9.17 1.31
CA ASP A 84 9.70 9.77 0.28
C ASP A 84 10.25 9.52 -1.14
N GLU A 85 11.58 9.52 -1.29
CA GLU A 85 12.25 9.20 -2.55
C GLU A 85 12.09 7.72 -2.89
N PHE A 86 12.33 6.83 -1.94
CA PHE A 86 12.16 5.39 -2.12
C PHE A 86 10.73 5.04 -2.54
N CYS A 87 9.73 5.56 -1.80
CA CYS A 87 8.33 5.30 -2.09
C CYS A 87 7.92 5.83 -3.48
N ARG A 88 8.26 7.07 -3.82
CA ARG A 88 7.97 7.64 -5.15
C ARG A 88 8.61 6.85 -6.28
N ASN A 89 9.87 6.46 -6.12
CA ASN A 89 10.57 5.68 -7.12
C ASN A 89 9.91 4.30 -7.31
N ARG A 90 9.47 3.68 -6.23
CA ARG A 90 8.79 2.38 -6.29
C ARG A 90 7.44 2.47 -6.98
N ILE A 91 6.63 3.45 -6.63
CA ILE A 91 5.33 3.72 -7.27
C ILE A 91 5.52 3.95 -8.76
N ARG A 92 6.44 4.83 -9.17
CA ARG A 92 6.73 5.10 -10.58
C ARG A 92 7.11 3.83 -11.36
N ARG A 93 7.99 2.99 -10.82
CA ARG A 93 8.37 1.72 -11.45
C ARG A 93 7.19 0.76 -11.60
N LEU A 94 6.29 0.71 -10.61
CA LEU A 94 5.08 -0.11 -10.68
C LEU A 94 4.11 0.41 -11.74
N GLU A 95 3.93 1.72 -11.85
CA GLU A 95 3.11 2.34 -12.89
C GLU A 95 3.67 2.10 -14.30
N GLU A 96 4.99 2.18 -14.47
CA GLU A 96 5.67 1.85 -15.72
C GLU A 96 5.45 0.38 -16.10
N SER A 97 5.62 -0.52 -15.14
CA SER A 97 5.36 -1.95 -15.32
C SER A 97 3.89 -2.22 -15.66
N GLN A 98 2.96 -1.54 -15.00
CA GLN A 98 1.53 -1.64 -15.30
C GLN A 98 1.22 -1.21 -16.74
N ARG A 99 1.79 -0.08 -17.19
CA ARG A 99 1.62 0.40 -18.58
C ARG A 99 2.18 -0.59 -19.58
N TRP A 100 3.34 -1.16 -19.30
CA TRP A 100 3.96 -2.17 -20.15
C TRP A 100 3.11 -3.43 -20.24
N LEU A 101 2.65 -3.96 -19.09
CA LEU A 101 1.79 -5.14 -19.02
C LEU A 101 0.48 -4.93 -19.79
N LYS A 102 -0.18 -3.78 -19.63
CA LYS A 102 -1.41 -3.46 -20.36
C LYS A 102 -1.23 -3.49 -21.89
N LYS A 103 0.00 -3.21 -22.37
CA LYS A 103 0.30 -3.19 -23.80
C LYS A 103 0.69 -4.55 -24.36
N HIS A 104 1.29 -5.42 -23.53
CA HIS A 104 1.95 -6.65 -23.99
C HIS A 104 1.28 -7.94 -23.49
N MET A 105 0.43 -7.86 -22.47
CA MET A 105 -0.35 -9.02 -22.03
C MET A 105 -1.41 -9.39 -23.07
N PRO A 106 -1.67 -10.70 -23.26
CA PRO A 106 -2.80 -11.15 -24.07
C PRO A 106 -4.10 -10.50 -23.60
N SER A 107 -4.99 -10.20 -24.54
CA SER A 107 -6.34 -9.70 -24.19
C SER A 107 -7.05 -10.72 -23.31
N GLU A 108 -7.71 -10.25 -22.28
CA GLU A 108 -8.60 -11.09 -21.49
C GLU A 108 -9.65 -11.68 -22.43
N LYS A 109 -9.88 -12.99 -22.33
CA LYS A 109 -11.03 -13.59 -23.02
C LYS A 109 -12.30 -13.01 -22.39
N ASP A 110 -13.11 -12.38 -23.21
CA ASP A 110 -14.41 -11.88 -22.78
C ASP A 110 -15.25 -13.03 -22.17
N HIS A 111 -15.75 -12.77 -20.97
CA HIS A 111 -16.75 -13.53 -20.23
C HIS A 111 -16.33 -14.91 -19.68
N VAL A 112 -16.02 -14.90 -18.40
CA VAL A 112 -16.37 -16.04 -17.55
C VAL A 112 -17.89 -15.97 -17.38
N GLU A 113 -18.65 -16.81 -18.11
CA GLU A 113 -20.06 -17.01 -17.83
C GLU A 113 -20.20 -17.62 -16.43
N GLY A 114 -20.90 -16.92 -15.53
CA GLY A 114 -21.16 -17.41 -14.17
C GLY A 114 -20.95 -16.35 -13.08
N TYR A 115 -21.18 -16.79 -11.86
CA TYR A 115 -20.96 -15.98 -10.65
C TYR A 115 -19.49 -16.06 -10.23
N ILE A 116 -18.89 -14.91 -9.92
CA ILE A 116 -17.55 -14.83 -9.37
C ILE A 116 -17.66 -14.64 -7.85
N THR A 117 -17.09 -15.56 -7.08
CA THR A 117 -16.94 -15.39 -5.63
C THR A 117 -15.59 -14.70 -5.34
N ILE A 118 -15.63 -13.66 -4.52
CA ILE A 118 -14.42 -12.92 -4.11
C ILE A 118 -14.22 -13.18 -2.62
N GLU A 119 -13.07 -13.70 -2.26
CA GLU A 119 -12.66 -13.97 -0.88
C GLU A 119 -11.64 -12.96 -0.39
N GLY A 120 -11.69 -12.68 0.91
CA GLY A 120 -10.80 -11.73 1.58
C GLY A 120 -11.32 -10.29 1.58
N SER A 121 -11.33 -9.68 2.76
CA SER A 121 -11.92 -8.34 2.98
C SER A 121 -11.27 -7.28 2.08
N SER A 122 -9.95 -7.27 1.95
CA SER A 122 -9.24 -6.32 1.07
C SER A 122 -9.62 -6.49 -0.38
N ASN A 123 -9.71 -7.73 -0.89
CA ASN A 123 -10.08 -8.00 -2.28
C ASN A 123 -11.52 -7.56 -2.58
N ILE A 124 -12.43 -7.75 -1.62
CA ILE A 124 -13.82 -7.29 -1.73
C ILE A 124 -13.88 -5.76 -1.79
N LEU A 125 -13.17 -5.07 -0.90
CA LEU A 125 -13.11 -3.60 -0.88
C LEU A 125 -12.51 -3.06 -2.18
N ASP A 126 -11.43 -3.65 -2.67
CA ASP A 126 -10.80 -3.23 -3.93
C ASP A 126 -11.73 -3.47 -5.13
N LYS A 127 -12.47 -4.57 -5.13
CA LYS A 127 -13.49 -4.80 -6.18
C LYS A 127 -14.59 -3.74 -6.16
N ILE A 128 -15.06 -3.36 -4.97
CA ILE A 128 -16.08 -2.30 -4.82
C ILE A 128 -15.51 -0.98 -5.32
N ARG A 129 -14.29 -0.58 -4.92
CA ARG A 129 -13.62 0.63 -5.43
C ARG A 129 -13.52 0.63 -6.94
N ASN A 130 -13.12 -0.50 -7.53
CA ASN A 130 -13.04 -0.63 -8.98
C ASN A 130 -14.40 -0.51 -9.68
N LEU A 131 -15.49 -1.01 -9.08
CA LEU A 131 -16.84 -0.85 -9.59
C LEU A 131 -17.30 0.61 -9.50
N LEU A 132 -17.04 1.29 -8.38
CA LEU A 132 -17.34 2.71 -8.20
C LEU A 132 -16.57 3.56 -9.22
N ALA A 133 -15.28 3.30 -9.41
CA ALA A 133 -14.45 4.03 -10.38
C ALA A 133 -14.93 3.87 -11.85
N LYS A 134 -15.49 2.71 -12.20
CA LYS A 134 -16.03 2.42 -13.53
C LYS A 134 -17.47 2.93 -13.76
N ALA A 135 -18.15 3.40 -12.72
CA ALA A 135 -19.52 3.87 -12.85
C ALA A 135 -19.60 5.10 -13.78
N GLU A 136 -20.40 5.04 -14.83
CA GLU A 136 -20.50 6.10 -15.84
C GLU A 136 -21.60 7.12 -15.50
N GLU A 137 -22.81 6.65 -15.15
CA GLU A 137 -23.98 7.51 -14.96
C GLU A 137 -24.46 7.56 -13.52
N ARG A 138 -24.56 6.40 -12.87
CA ARG A 138 -25.23 6.26 -11.58
C ARG A 138 -24.68 5.12 -10.72
N VAL A 139 -24.80 5.30 -9.41
CA VAL A 139 -24.47 4.30 -8.41
C VAL A 139 -25.62 4.17 -7.42
N TYR A 140 -26.00 2.93 -7.12
CA TYR A 140 -26.89 2.57 -6.03
C TYR A 140 -26.10 1.71 -5.06
N ILE A 141 -25.94 2.15 -3.84
CA ILE A 141 -25.21 1.42 -2.80
C ILE A 141 -26.11 1.23 -1.59
N SER A 142 -26.20 -0.01 -1.09
CA SER A 142 -26.90 -0.37 0.14
C SER A 142 -25.92 -1.07 1.07
N CYS A 143 -25.58 -0.46 2.17
CA CYS A 143 -24.69 -1.03 3.18
C CYS A 143 -24.80 -0.26 4.50
N THR A 144 -24.25 -0.85 5.58
CA THR A 144 -24.16 -0.17 6.87
C THR A 144 -23.25 1.06 6.78
N ARG A 145 -23.49 2.03 7.66
CA ARG A 145 -22.68 3.25 7.74
C ARG A 145 -21.17 2.95 7.86
N ASN A 146 -20.80 1.93 8.62
CA ASN A 146 -19.39 1.59 8.82
C ASN A 146 -18.70 1.18 7.51
N TYR A 147 -19.36 0.39 6.68
CA TYR A 147 -18.83 0.04 5.35
C TYR A 147 -18.87 1.23 4.39
N LEU A 148 -19.90 2.04 4.44
CA LEU A 148 -20.03 3.22 3.59
C LEU A 148 -18.87 4.21 3.78
N LEU A 149 -18.43 4.39 5.03
CA LEU A 149 -17.32 5.28 5.37
C LEU A 149 -15.96 4.85 4.77
N LEU A 150 -15.83 3.59 4.34
CA LEU A 150 -14.62 3.11 3.63
C LEU A 150 -14.54 3.58 2.18
N PHE A 151 -15.60 4.19 1.64
CA PHE A 151 -15.72 4.61 0.24
C PHE A 151 -16.08 6.10 0.10
N VAL A 152 -15.84 6.91 1.13
CA VAL A 152 -16.20 8.35 1.13
C VAL A 152 -15.55 9.07 -0.05
N ASP A 153 -14.26 8.87 -0.27
CA ASP A 153 -13.50 9.57 -1.31
C ASP A 153 -14.02 9.22 -2.72
N GLU A 154 -14.31 7.95 -2.97
CA GLU A 154 -14.85 7.47 -4.23
C GLU A 154 -16.26 8.01 -4.48
N LEU A 155 -17.12 7.97 -3.47
CA LEU A 155 -18.49 8.49 -3.55
C LEU A 155 -18.51 10.01 -3.75
N GLU A 156 -17.70 10.76 -3.03
CA GLU A 156 -17.55 12.20 -3.24
C GLU A 156 -17.00 12.54 -4.62
N SER A 157 -16.08 11.73 -5.13
CA SER A 157 -15.55 11.88 -6.49
C SER A 157 -16.66 11.72 -7.54
N LEU A 158 -17.52 10.71 -7.38
CA LEU A 158 -18.68 10.49 -8.25
C LEU A 158 -19.67 11.66 -8.19
N ILE A 159 -19.94 12.17 -6.98
CA ILE A 159 -20.83 13.33 -6.77
C ILE A 159 -20.25 14.58 -7.42
N ARG A 160 -18.95 14.84 -7.25
CA ARG A 160 -18.24 15.94 -7.93
C ARG A 160 -18.30 15.84 -9.45
N ALA A 161 -18.25 14.60 -9.97
CA ALA A 161 -18.41 14.31 -11.39
C ALA A 161 -19.89 14.38 -11.87
N LYS A 162 -20.82 14.86 -11.02
CA LYS A 162 -22.26 15.00 -11.30
C LYS A 162 -22.96 13.68 -11.62
N LYS A 163 -22.42 12.54 -11.21
CA LYS A 163 -23.05 11.24 -11.35
C LYS A 163 -24.13 11.07 -10.29
N LYS A 164 -25.18 10.34 -10.60
CA LYS A 164 -26.27 10.10 -9.66
C LYS A 164 -25.84 9.09 -8.59
N VAL A 165 -25.75 9.50 -7.34
CA VAL A 165 -25.44 8.63 -6.21
C VAL A 165 -26.66 8.48 -5.31
N VAL A 166 -27.07 7.23 -5.09
CA VAL A 166 -28.17 6.85 -4.20
C VAL A 166 -27.64 5.90 -3.15
N ILE A 167 -27.83 6.24 -1.90
CA ILE A 167 -27.32 5.53 -0.75
C ILE A 167 -28.49 5.06 0.12
N VAL A 168 -28.49 3.78 0.48
CA VAL A 168 -29.36 3.21 1.50
C VAL A 168 -28.50 2.71 2.65
N THR A 169 -28.75 3.19 3.86
CA THR A 169 -27.90 2.86 5.02
C THR A 169 -28.73 2.81 6.32
N ASP A 170 -28.17 2.18 7.34
CA ASP A 170 -28.78 1.95 8.66
C ASP A 170 -28.71 3.16 9.59
N GLN A 171 -27.82 4.12 9.32
CA GLN A 171 -27.61 5.30 10.16
C GLN A 171 -27.45 6.56 9.31
N PRO A 172 -27.76 7.75 9.87
CA PRO A 172 -27.61 8.99 9.15
C PRO A 172 -26.19 9.23 8.67
N VAL A 173 -26.06 9.61 7.41
CA VAL A 173 -24.81 10.06 6.78
C VAL A 173 -25.08 11.33 5.99
N ASN A 174 -24.07 12.19 5.86
CA ASN A 174 -24.20 13.43 5.13
C ASN A 174 -23.29 13.42 3.89
N PHE A 175 -23.89 13.18 2.74
CA PHE A 175 -23.24 13.35 1.44
C PHE A 175 -23.98 14.46 0.67
N ARG A 176 -23.34 15.60 0.52
CA ARG A 176 -23.94 16.73 -0.20
C ARG A 176 -24.20 16.35 -1.65
N ASN A 177 -25.43 16.53 -2.11
CA ASN A 177 -25.89 16.18 -3.48
C ASN A 177 -26.03 14.68 -3.78
N ALA A 178 -25.97 13.78 -2.79
CA ALA A 178 -26.43 12.41 -2.92
C ALA A 178 -27.87 12.28 -2.39
N ARG A 179 -28.58 11.25 -2.86
CA ARG A 179 -29.87 10.85 -2.27
C ARG A 179 -29.61 9.77 -1.22
N VAL A 180 -29.87 10.10 0.02
CA VAL A 180 -29.69 9.17 1.15
C VAL A 180 -31.05 8.74 1.68
N TYR A 181 -31.22 7.44 1.81
CA TYR A 181 -32.41 6.82 2.39
C TYR A 181 -31.99 5.98 3.61
N MET A 182 -32.85 5.99 4.62
CA MET A 182 -32.71 5.11 5.77
C MET A 182 -33.39 3.79 5.45
N GLY A 183 -32.61 2.69 5.46
CA GLY A 183 -33.13 1.33 5.36
C GLY A 183 -33.39 0.78 6.77
N ASN A 184 -34.56 0.22 7.00
CA ASN A 184 -34.78 -0.63 8.18
C ASN A 184 -34.19 -2.01 7.86
N ASN A 185 -33.25 -2.47 8.67
CA ASN A 185 -32.83 -3.86 8.72
C ASN A 185 -33.86 -4.70 9.47
#